data_4ec4b3a622e32a9af9ee8d36c3b54556
#
_entry.id   4ec4b3a622e32a9af9ee8d36c3b54556
#
_cell.length_a   1.000
_cell.length_b   1.000
_cell.length_c   1.000
_cell.angle_alpha   90.00
_cell.angle_beta   90.00
_cell.angle_gamma   90.00
#
_symmetry.space_group_name_H-M   'P 1'
#
loop_
_entity.id
_entity.type
_entity.pdbx_description
1 polymer ?
#
loop_
_entity_poly.entity_id
_entity_poly.type
_entity_poly.pdbx_seq_one_letter_code
_entity_poly.pdbx_strand_id
1 'polypeptide(L)'
;NPQQAGNLATREPQLRAAEAARERAAASLAVAQLSLDRTRATAPFRGLVRQENASIGTVVQAGQSLGSIVSTAAFDVRLSLAQDEMALLPALIQSRGANVPASVFYEFGGVTYRWNAVVDRVDAILDPSTRNVEVFLRVAAPLSGGMRADEEDQEQGQDTGPAPPLLLGAFVTAEIGGMSLASYAIVPSAALRPGNEIWIVRDGKLKIVPVRVIQRTDENAYVVTPEIAEGGQLVVSNLTTPVDGLSVRTAGQDAQ
;
A
#
# COMPACT_ATOMS: atom_id res chain seq x y z
N ASN A 1 48.59 -26.85 56.15
CA ASN A 1 47.16 -26.66 55.88
C ASN A 1 46.63 -27.93 55.21
N PRO A 2 45.91 -28.83 55.91
CA PRO A 2 45.53 -30.15 55.35
C PRO A 2 44.60 -30.09 54.09
N GLN A 3 43.91 -28.99 53.90
CA GLN A 3 43.03 -28.81 52.70
C GLN A 3 43.81 -28.51 51.41
N GLN A 4 45.00 -27.88 51.50
CA GLN A 4 45.84 -27.64 50.31
C GLN A 4 46.58 -28.89 49.85
N ALA A 5 46.91 -29.79 50.76
CA ALA A 5 47.50 -31.08 50.41
C ALA A 5 46.49 -32.02 49.71
N GLY A 6 45.21 -31.98 50.10
CA GLY A 6 44.14 -32.76 49.48
C GLY A 6 43.88 -32.40 47.99
N ASN A 7 43.93 -31.11 47.66
CA ASN A 7 43.66 -30.65 46.27
C ASN A 7 44.80 -31.00 45.29
N LEU A 8 46.02 -31.11 45.75
CA LEU A 8 47.17 -31.59 44.97
C LEU A 8 47.13 -33.11 44.76
N ALA A 9 46.60 -33.86 45.74
CA ALA A 9 46.43 -35.31 45.64
C ALA A 9 45.29 -35.73 44.67
N THR A 10 44.27 -34.90 44.54
CA THR A 10 43.10 -35.15 43.64
C THR A 10 43.36 -34.74 42.22
N ARG A 11 44.50 -34.16 41.84
CA ARG A 11 44.81 -33.64 40.49
C ARG A 11 43.81 -32.60 39.97
N GLU A 12 43.04 -31.97 40.85
CA GLU A 12 42.04 -30.94 40.48
C GLU A 12 42.60 -29.79 39.64
N PRO A 13 43.80 -29.21 39.95
CA PRO A 13 44.35 -28.13 39.10
C PRO A 13 44.68 -28.59 37.69
N GLN A 14 45.14 -29.85 37.52
CA GLN A 14 45.41 -30.41 36.21
C GLN A 14 44.14 -30.69 35.43
N LEU A 15 43.07 -31.17 36.09
CA LEU A 15 41.78 -31.37 35.50
C LEU A 15 41.19 -30.05 34.99
N ARG A 16 41.15 -29.00 35.81
CA ARG A 16 40.69 -27.66 35.43
C ARG A 16 41.51 -27.06 34.29
N ALA A 17 42.82 -27.28 34.30
CA ALA A 17 43.67 -26.82 33.19
C ALA A 17 43.37 -27.56 31.89
N ALA A 18 43.10 -28.87 31.94
CA ALA A 18 42.72 -29.67 30.77
C ALA A 18 41.33 -29.31 30.26
N GLU A 19 40.37 -29.08 31.15
CA GLU A 19 39.03 -28.59 30.80
C GLU A 19 39.09 -27.22 30.12
N ALA A 20 39.82 -26.27 30.68
CA ALA A 20 40.02 -24.95 30.06
C ALA A 20 40.76 -25.00 28.73
N ALA A 21 41.69 -25.97 28.55
CA ALA A 21 42.34 -26.19 27.25
C ALA A 21 41.38 -26.76 26.24
N ARG A 22 40.52 -27.70 26.64
CA ARG A 22 39.46 -28.25 25.78
C ARG A 22 38.46 -27.16 25.34
N GLU A 23 38.01 -26.33 26.27
CA GLU A 23 37.09 -25.22 25.94
C GLU A 23 37.71 -24.21 24.97
N ARG A 24 38.99 -23.86 25.16
CA ARG A 24 39.73 -23.00 24.23
C ARG A 24 39.84 -23.62 22.84
N ALA A 25 40.15 -24.90 22.75
CA ALA A 25 40.26 -25.62 21.50
C ALA A 25 38.89 -25.71 20.78
N ALA A 26 37.81 -25.96 21.55
CA ALA A 26 36.44 -25.96 21.02
C ALA A 26 36.03 -24.57 20.49
N ALA A 27 36.33 -23.49 21.20
CA ALA A 27 36.09 -22.13 20.76
C ALA A 27 36.88 -21.79 19.48
N SER A 28 38.15 -22.20 19.42
CA SER A 28 38.97 -22.00 18.20
C SER A 28 38.43 -22.77 17.01
N LEU A 29 37.95 -24.00 17.21
CA LEU A 29 37.29 -24.79 16.15
C LEU A 29 36.00 -24.08 15.65
N ALA A 30 35.16 -23.60 16.57
CA ALA A 30 33.94 -22.90 16.22
C ALA A 30 34.22 -21.62 15.40
N VAL A 31 35.26 -20.85 15.75
CA VAL A 31 35.67 -19.67 14.98
C VAL A 31 36.16 -20.07 13.58
N ALA A 32 36.93 -21.15 13.45
CA ALA A 32 37.43 -21.64 12.18
C ALA A 32 36.26 -22.15 11.29
N GLN A 33 35.29 -22.86 11.87
CA GLN A 33 34.09 -23.30 11.19
C GLN A 33 33.25 -22.12 10.68
N LEU A 34 33.00 -21.12 11.52
CA LEU A 34 32.29 -19.90 11.13
C LEU A 34 33.00 -19.15 10.00
N SER A 35 34.34 -19.12 10.05
CA SER A 35 35.14 -18.51 8.97
C SER A 35 34.98 -19.26 7.65
N LEU A 36 34.96 -20.59 7.70
CA LEU A 36 34.70 -21.42 6.53
C LEU A 36 33.27 -21.23 5.99
N ASP A 37 32.26 -21.20 6.86
CA ASP A 37 30.86 -21.00 6.46
C ASP A 37 30.67 -19.63 5.77
N ARG A 38 31.37 -18.61 6.23
CA ARG A 38 31.35 -17.27 5.63
C ARG A 38 32.00 -17.20 4.24
N THR A 39 32.75 -18.21 3.82
CA THR A 39 33.29 -18.28 2.45
C THR A 39 32.20 -18.69 1.43
N ARG A 40 31.06 -19.15 1.90
CA ARG A 40 29.92 -19.53 1.06
C ARG A 40 28.78 -18.53 1.26
N ALA A 41 28.63 -17.61 0.31
CA ALA A 41 27.49 -16.70 0.30
C ALA A 41 26.29 -17.42 -0.34
N THR A 42 25.19 -17.55 0.40
CA THR A 42 23.94 -18.14 -0.08
C THR A 42 22.81 -17.12 -0.02
N ALA A 43 21.89 -17.18 -0.97
CA ALA A 43 20.71 -16.33 -0.96
C ALA A 43 19.81 -16.70 0.25
N PRO A 44 19.44 -15.74 1.10
CA PRO A 44 18.61 -16.00 2.29
C PRO A 44 17.13 -16.25 1.96
N PHE A 45 16.70 -15.95 0.74
CA PHE A 45 15.32 -16.12 0.26
C PHE A 45 15.31 -16.35 -1.27
N ARG A 46 14.17 -16.76 -1.78
CA ARG A 46 13.94 -16.89 -3.22
C ARG A 46 13.75 -15.50 -3.83
N GLY A 47 14.48 -15.21 -4.91
CA GLY A 47 14.43 -13.91 -5.54
C GLY A 47 15.14 -13.84 -6.87
N LEU A 48 15.13 -12.66 -7.47
CA LEU A 48 15.86 -12.31 -8.67
C LEU A 48 17.13 -11.54 -8.30
N VAL A 49 18.24 -11.89 -8.92
CA VAL A 49 19.48 -11.11 -8.79
C VAL A 49 19.28 -9.81 -9.56
N ARG A 50 19.30 -8.70 -8.84
CA ARG A 50 19.17 -7.36 -9.41
C ARG A 50 20.50 -6.82 -9.91
N GLN A 51 21.56 -7.08 -9.17
CA GLN A 51 22.89 -6.57 -9.45
C GLN A 51 23.94 -7.58 -8.98
N GLU A 52 24.94 -7.79 -9.80
CA GLU A 52 26.14 -8.56 -9.48
C GLU A 52 27.33 -7.60 -9.41
N ASN A 53 28.07 -7.64 -8.30
CA ASN A 53 29.22 -6.78 -8.05
C ASN A 53 30.54 -7.58 -8.01
N ALA A 54 30.47 -8.91 -8.13
CA ALA A 54 31.63 -9.78 -8.12
C ALA A 54 31.46 -10.91 -9.14
N SER A 55 32.45 -11.11 -9.99
CA SER A 55 32.52 -12.18 -10.96
C SER A 55 33.58 -13.20 -10.58
N ILE A 56 33.60 -14.36 -11.27
CA ILE A 56 34.62 -15.38 -11.04
C ILE A 56 36.01 -14.79 -11.29
N GLY A 57 36.88 -14.94 -10.30
CA GLY A 57 38.24 -14.37 -10.30
C GLY A 57 38.38 -13.03 -9.61
N THR A 58 37.27 -12.40 -9.17
CA THR A 58 37.32 -11.16 -8.38
C THR A 58 37.80 -11.47 -6.96
N VAL A 59 38.78 -10.71 -6.49
CA VAL A 59 39.17 -10.75 -5.08
C VAL A 59 38.20 -9.91 -4.27
N VAL A 60 37.56 -10.53 -3.29
CA VAL A 60 36.57 -9.88 -2.42
C VAL A 60 37.10 -9.78 -0.99
N GLN A 61 36.72 -8.72 -0.29
CA GLN A 61 37.09 -8.49 1.10
C GLN A 61 35.88 -8.76 2.04
N ALA A 62 36.17 -9.03 3.28
CA ALA A 62 35.12 -9.18 4.30
C ALA A 62 34.27 -7.89 4.39
N GLY A 63 32.93 -8.04 4.28
CA GLY A 63 31.99 -6.92 4.29
C GLY A 63 31.73 -6.30 2.91
N GLN A 64 32.39 -6.75 1.85
CA GLN A 64 32.12 -6.28 0.49
C GLN A 64 30.80 -6.85 -0.01
N SER A 65 29.99 -6.00 -0.67
CA SER A 65 28.74 -6.41 -1.33
C SER A 65 29.06 -7.21 -2.59
N LEU A 66 28.58 -8.44 -2.65
CA LEU A 66 28.72 -9.32 -3.82
C LEU A 66 27.63 -9.09 -4.87
N GLY A 67 26.47 -8.57 -4.45
CA GLY A 67 25.33 -8.32 -5.30
C GLY A 67 24.09 -7.96 -4.50
N SER A 68 22.99 -7.72 -5.18
CA SER A 68 21.68 -7.48 -4.56
C SER A 68 20.63 -8.43 -5.12
N ILE A 69 19.78 -8.95 -4.23
CA ILE A 69 18.70 -9.87 -4.55
C ILE A 69 17.39 -9.22 -4.13
N VAL A 70 16.39 -9.31 -5.00
CA VAL A 70 15.03 -8.83 -4.73
C VAL A 70 14.11 -10.02 -4.54
N SER A 71 13.32 -9.99 -3.48
CA SER A 71 12.32 -11.02 -3.22
C SER A 71 11.24 -11.02 -4.30
N THR A 72 10.85 -12.21 -4.74
CA THR A 72 9.74 -12.40 -5.69
C THR A 72 8.46 -12.84 -5.01
N ALA A 73 8.47 -13.01 -3.70
CA ALA A 73 7.32 -13.48 -2.93
C ALA A 73 6.24 -12.41 -2.77
N ALA A 74 6.64 -11.17 -2.56
CA ALA A 74 5.74 -10.03 -2.46
C ALA A 74 6.47 -8.75 -2.82
N PHE A 75 5.72 -7.74 -3.31
CA PHE A 75 6.21 -6.37 -3.49
C PHE A 75 5.43 -5.43 -2.58
N ASP A 76 6.14 -4.45 -2.05
CA ASP A 76 5.53 -3.37 -1.29
C ASP A 76 5.31 -2.17 -2.24
N VAL A 77 4.07 -1.67 -2.28
CA VAL A 77 3.68 -0.46 -2.98
C VAL A 77 3.55 0.65 -1.95
N ARG A 78 4.27 1.74 -2.16
CA ARG A 78 4.24 2.92 -1.29
C ARG A 78 3.26 3.94 -1.85
N LEU A 79 2.29 4.33 -1.05
CA LEU A 79 1.32 5.36 -1.34
C LEU A 79 1.48 6.52 -0.37
N SER A 80 1.18 7.72 -0.87
CA SER A 80 1.18 8.93 -0.07
C SER A 80 -0.27 9.45 -0.02
N LEU A 81 -0.92 9.33 1.13
CA LEU A 81 -2.29 9.76 1.35
C LEU A 81 -2.35 11.09 2.09
N ALA A 82 -3.19 11.99 1.63
CA ALA A 82 -3.45 13.23 2.32
C ALA A 82 -4.26 12.99 3.61
N GLN A 83 -4.18 13.91 4.56
CA GLN A 83 -4.83 13.77 5.86
C GLN A 83 -6.37 13.66 5.75
N ASP A 84 -6.98 14.35 4.80
CA ASP A 84 -8.41 14.27 4.50
C ASP A 84 -8.82 12.93 3.90
N GLU A 85 -8.00 12.35 3.03
CA GLU A 85 -8.20 11.00 2.49
C GLU A 85 -8.12 9.93 3.59
N MET A 86 -7.18 10.08 4.52
CA MET A 86 -7.06 9.20 5.69
C MET A 86 -8.34 9.20 6.55
N ALA A 87 -9.06 10.32 6.63
CA ALA A 87 -10.32 10.40 7.37
C ALA A 87 -11.44 9.53 6.76
N LEU A 88 -11.34 9.18 5.48
CA LEU A 88 -12.26 8.27 4.78
C LEU A 88 -11.92 6.79 5.02
N LEU A 89 -10.79 6.51 5.62
CA LEU A 89 -10.25 5.18 5.83
C LEU A 89 -10.08 4.85 7.33
N PRO A 90 -11.18 4.86 8.13
CA PRO A 90 -11.09 4.65 9.58
C PRO A 90 -10.49 3.29 9.94
N ALA A 91 -10.65 2.28 9.07
CA ALA A 91 -10.04 0.98 9.25
C ALA A 91 -8.50 1.04 9.28
N LEU A 92 -7.87 1.94 8.51
CA LEU A 92 -6.42 2.13 8.53
C LEU A 92 -5.94 2.68 9.88
N ILE A 93 -6.73 3.58 10.47
CA ILE A 93 -6.39 4.20 11.76
C ILE A 93 -6.60 3.20 12.91
N GLN A 94 -7.72 2.49 12.92
CA GLN A 94 -8.08 1.55 14.00
C GLN A 94 -7.20 0.31 14.03
N SER A 95 -6.92 -0.28 12.87
CA SER A 95 -6.12 -1.49 12.76
C SER A 95 -4.62 -1.23 12.53
N ARG A 96 -4.20 0.02 12.52
CA ARG A 96 -2.86 0.45 12.07
C ARG A 96 -2.51 -0.07 10.66
N GLY A 97 -3.54 -0.19 9.82
CA GLY A 97 -3.43 -0.66 8.45
C GLY A 97 -3.44 -2.18 8.25
N ALA A 98 -3.35 -2.98 9.32
CA ALA A 98 -3.20 -4.42 9.17
C ALA A 98 -4.40 -5.06 8.44
N ASN A 99 -4.13 -5.72 7.29
CA ASN A 99 -5.07 -6.52 6.52
C ASN A 99 -6.30 -5.80 5.93
N VAL A 100 -6.25 -4.48 5.75
CA VAL A 100 -7.29 -3.80 4.97
C VAL A 100 -7.13 -4.19 3.50
N PRO A 101 -8.19 -4.73 2.84
CA PRO A 101 -8.09 -5.12 1.44
C PRO A 101 -7.86 -3.91 0.55
N ALA A 102 -7.05 -4.12 -0.47
CA ALA A 102 -6.72 -3.12 -1.47
C ALA A 102 -6.53 -3.79 -2.83
N SER A 103 -6.62 -3.01 -3.89
CA SER A 103 -6.29 -3.41 -5.26
C SER A 103 -5.23 -2.48 -5.81
N VAL A 104 -4.30 -3.04 -6.58
CA VAL A 104 -3.25 -2.29 -7.26
C VAL A 104 -3.45 -2.44 -8.76
N PHE A 105 -3.47 -1.33 -9.47
CA PHE A 105 -3.68 -1.27 -10.91
C PHE A 105 -2.41 -0.80 -11.60
N TYR A 106 -2.04 -1.50 -12.66
CA TYR A 106 -0.89 -1.19 -13.49
C TYR A 106 -1.31 -1.23 -14.97
N GLU A 107 -1.06 -0.14 -15.67
CA GLU A 107 -1.30 -0.06 -17.10
C GLU A 107 -0.07 -0.56 -17.87
N PHE A 108 -0.27 -1.56 -18.71
CA PHE A 108 0.77 -2.11 -19.55
C PHE A 108 0.24 -2.34 -20.98
N GLY A 109 0.86 -1.68 -21.96
CA GLY A 109 0.46 -1.79 -23.36
C GLY A 109 -0.96 -1.30 -23.66
N GLY A 110 -1.49 -0.34 -22.90
CA GLY A 110 -2.86 0.19 -23.06
C GLY A 110 -3.94 -0.68 -22.43
N VAL A 111 -3.53 -1.71 -21.65
CA VAL A 111 -4.45 -2.57 -20.89
C VAL A 111 -4.17 -2.39 -19.41
N THR A 112 -5.21 -2.23 -18.61
CA THR A 112 -5.11 -2.14 -17.15
C THR A 112 -5.19 -3.53 -16.54
N TYR A 113 -4.22 -3.84 -15.70
CA TYR A 113 -4.15 -5.09 -14.94
C TYR A 113 -4.29 -4.78 -13.45
N ARG A 114 -4.95 -5.69 -12.72
CA ARG A 114 -5.21 -5.59 -11.29
C ARG A 114 -4.51 -6.70 -10.53
N TRP A 115 -3.94 -6.37 -9.40
CA TRP A 115 -3.42 -7.31 -8.39
C TRP A 115 -4.13 -7.09 -7.07
N ASN A 116 -4.49 -8.17 -6.41
CA ASN A 116 -4.98 -8.10 -5.05
C ASN A 116 -3.84 -7.72 -4.11
N ALA A 117 -4.13 -6.79 -3.24
CA ALA A 117 -3.18 -6.28 -2.24
C ALA A 117 -3.87 -6.19 -0.88
N VAL A 118 -3.06 -6.04 0.14
CA VAL A 118 -3.52 -5.72 1.49
C VAL A 118 -2.66 -4.58 2.04
N VAL A 119 -3.25 -3.74 2.84
CA VAL A 119 -2.46 -2.76 3.59
C VAL A 119 -1.63 -3.51 4.62
N ASP A 120 -0.32 -3.37 4.54
CA ASP A 120 0.63 -4.01 5.46
C ASP A 120 0.88 -3.13 6.67
N ARG A 121 1.13 -1.86 6.43
CA ARG A 121 1.36 -0.87 7.49
C ARG A 121 1.04 0.55 7.03
N VAL A 122 0.77 1.39 8.00
CA VAL A 122 0.61 2.84 7.86
C VAL A 122 1.70 3.49 8.69
N ASP A 123 2.43 4.43 8.12
CA ASP A 123 3.42 5.19 8.89
C ASP A 123 2.71 6.08 9.91
N ALA A 124 3.25 6.13 11.12
CA ALA A 124 2.71 6.98 12.19
C ALA A 124 3.21 8.43 12.10
N ILE A 125 4.10 8.71 11.14
CA ILE A 125 4.73 10.02 10.97
C ILE A 125 4.12 10.72 9.76
N LEU A 126 3.61 11.91 9.99
CA LEU A 126 3.16 12.81 8.93
C LEU A 126 4.38 13.52 8.33
N ASP A 127 4.53 13.47 7.00
CA ASP A 127 5.57 14.26 6.33
C ASP A 127 5.29 15.76 6.54
N PRO A 128 6.22 16.51 7.15
CA PRO A 128 5.97 17.91 7.49
C PRO A 128 5.87 18.83 6.27
N SER A 129 6.40 18.44 5.12
CA SER A 129 6.41 19.24 3.89
C SER A 129 5.14 19.05 3.07
N THR A 130 4.68 17.82 2.93
CA THR A 130 3.52 17.45 2.11
C THR A 130 2.25 17.26 2.93
N ARG A 131 2.38 17.06 4.25
CA ARG A 131 1.29 16.69 5.19
C ARG A 131 0.60 15.37 4.82
N ASN A 132 1.31 14.50 4.15
CA ASN A 132 0.84 13.20 3.76
C ASN A 132 1.34 12.12 4.73
N VAL A 133 0.59 11.03 4.80
CA VAL A 133 0.93 9.81 5.55
C VAL A 133 1.34 8.75 4.54
N GLU A 134 2.44 8.05 4.78
CA GLU A 134 2.83 6.92 3.94
C GLU A 134 2.07 5.65 4.34
N VAL A 135 1.50 5.00 3.34
CA VAL A 135 0.79 3.73 3.46
C VAL A 135 1.49 2.71 2.57
N PHE A 136 1.74 1.54 3.10
CA PHE A 136 2.41 0.46 2.40
C PHE A 136 1.42 -0.67 2.14
N LEU A 137 1.20 -0.95 0.86
CA LEU A 137 0.42 -2.09 0.42
C LEU A 137 1.36 -3.24 0.08
N ARG A 138 0.97 -4.45 0.46
CA ARG A 138 1.66 -5.67 0.07
C ARG A 138 0.90 -6.39 -1.02
N VAL A 139 1.55 -6.57 -2.16
CA VAL A 139 1.07 -7.36 -3.30
C VAL A 139 1.70 -8.73 -3.21
N ALA A 140 0.90 -9.76 -2.99
CA ALA A 140 1.36 -11.14 -3.05
C ALA A 140 1.47 -11.60 -4.53
N ALA A 141 2.46 -12.44 -4.81
CA ALA A 141 2.71 -13.01 -6.15
C ALA A 141 2.75 -11.95 -7.28
N PRO A 142 3.56 -10.88 -7.18
CA PRO A 142 3.54 -9.76 -8.13
C PRO A 142 3.92 -10.17 -9.55
N LEU A 143 4.67 -11.26 -9.71
CA LEU A 143 5.13 -11.73 -11.03
C LEU A 143 4.12 -12.63 -11.76
N SER A 144 3.03 -13.06 -11.10
CA SER A 144 2.10 -14.06 -11.68
C SER A 144 0.64 -13.84 -11.30
N GLY A 145 0.32 -12.86 -10.48
CA GLY A 145 -1.01 -12.67 -9.89
C GLY A 145 -1.89 -11.62 -10.56
N GLY A 146 -1.46 -11.04 -11.68
CA GLY A 146 -2.23 -10.00 -12.37
C GLY A 146 -3.45 -10.56 -13.11
N MET A 147 -4.56 -9.82 -13.07
CA MET A 147 -5.79 -10.06 -13.81
C MET A 147 -6.15 -8.81 -14.60
N ARG A 148 -6.81 -8.92 -15.75
CA ARG A 148 -7.30 -7.75 -16.46
C ARG A 148 -8.41 -7.08 -15.64
N ALA A 149 -8.37 -5.76 -15.56
CA ALA A 149 -9.35 -5.00 -14.77
C ALA A 149 -10.76 -5.03 -15.41
N ASP A 150 -10.84 -5.21 -16.72
CA ASP A 150 -12.11 -5.21 -17.47
C ASP A 150 -12.86 -6.55 -17.43
N GLU A 151 -12.28 -7.60 -16.82
CA GLU A 151 -12.85 -8.96 -16.83
C GLU A 151 -13.75 -9.27 -15.62
N GLU A 152 -14.08 -8.31 -14.75
CA GLU A 152 -15.00 -8.55 -13.63
C GLU A 152 -16.44 -8.90 -14.07
N ASP A 153 -16.84 -8.56 -15.30
CA ASP A 153 -18.23 -8.76 -15.80
C ASP A 153 -18.37 -9.86 -16.88
N GLN A 154 -17.31 -10.56 -17.27
CA GLN A 154 -17.40 -11.57 -18.33
C GLN A 154 -16.92 -12.94 -17.89
N GLU A 155 -17.87 -13.78 -17.50
CA GLU A 155 -17.67 -15.22 -17.21
C GLU A 155 -17.27 -16.09 -18.41
N GLN A 156 -16.75 -15.57 -19.50
CA GLN A 156 -16.35 -16.42 -20.63
C GLN A 156 -15.06 -15.96 -21.30
N GLY A 157 -14.04 -16.76 -21.02
CA GLY A 157 -12.71 -16.80 -21.58
C GLY A 157 -12.54 -16.44 -23.05
N GLN A 158 -11.84 -15.36 -23.29
CA GLN A 158 -10.89 -15.34 -24.38
C GLN A 158 -9.51 -15.50 -23.72
N ASP A 159 -8.79 -16.54 -24.18
CA ASP A 159 -7.42 -16.87 -23.78
C ASP A 159 -6.49 -15.70 -24.16
N THR A 160 -6.52 -14.67 -23.36
CA THR A 160 -5.59 -13.56 -23.43
C THR A 160 -4.41 -14.00 -22.58
N GLY A 161 -3.29 -14.27 -23.21
CA GLY A 161 -2.05 -14.81 -22.62
C GLY A 161 -1.73 -14.32 -21.21
N PRO A 162 -0.71 -14.88 -20.55
CA PRO A 162 -0.43 -14.62 -19.14
C PRO A 162 -0.28 -13.11 -18.90
N ALA A 163 -0.92 -12.61 -17.83
CA ALA A 163 -0.78 -11.23 -17.42
C ALA A 163 0.69 -10.85 -17.25
N PRO A 164 1.10 -9.64 -17.64
CA PRO A 164 2.47 -9.19 -17.46
C PRO A 164 2.82 -9.18 -15.96
N PRO A 165 4.09 -9.39 -15.61
CA PRO A 165 4.52 -9.24 -14.23
C PRO A 165 4.42 -7.76 -13.79
N LEU A 166 4.08 -7.53 -12.54
CA LEU A 166 4.23 -6.21 -11.92
C LEU A 166 5.72 -5.91 -11.79
N LEU A 167 6.17 -4.82 -12.41
CA LEU A 167 7.59 -4.48 -12.43
C LEU A 167 7.98 -3.63 -11.23
N LEU A 168 9.16 -3.89 -10.67
CA LEU A 168 9.73 -3.03 -9.63
C LEU A 168 10.04 -1.63 -10.18
N GLY A 169 9.58 -0.61 -9.45
CA GLY A 169 9.74 0.78 -9.85
C GLY A 169 8.65 1.28 -10.81
N ALA A 170 7.66 0.44 -11.14
CA ALA A 170 6.51 0.90 -11.90
C ALA A 170 5.64 1.85 -11.07
N PHE A 171 5.07 2.85 -11.75
CA PHE A 171 4.01 3.66 -11.17
C PHE A 171 2.70 2.90 -11.27
N VAL A 172 1.97 2.88 -10.19
CA VAL A 172 0.71 2.15 -10.07
C VAL A 172 -0.36 3.02 -9.42
N THR A 173 -1.61 2.75 -9.73
CA THR A 173 -2.75 3.30 -9.01
C THR A 173 -3.22 2.26 -7.99
N ALA A 174 -3.68 2.70 -6.84
CA ALA A 174 -4.21 1.78 -5.84
C ALA A 174 -5.57 2.24 -5.34
N GLU A 175 -6.42 1.27 -5.09
CA GLU A 175 -7.72 1.43 -4.45
C GLU A 175 -7.70 0.72 -3.10
N ILE A 176 -8.09 1.44 -2.05
CA ILE A 176 -8.16 0.91 -0.70
C ILE A 176 -9.63 0.94 -0.26
N GLY A 177 -10.11 -0.17 0.27
CA GLY A 177 -11.47 -0.26 0.80
C GLY A 177 -11.71 0.76 1.92
N GLY A 178 -12.57 1.73 1.65
CA GLY A 178 -12.96 2.79 2.58
C GLY A 178 -14.17 2.44 3.42
N MET A 179 -14.71 3.46 4.12
CA MET A 179 -15.96 3.29 4.86
C MET A 179 -17.14 3.20 3.90
N SER A 180 -18.04 2.25 4.16
CA SER A 180 -19.34 2.25 3.49
C SER A 180 -20.23 3.31 4.16
N LEU A 181 -20.70 4.27 3.38
CA LEU A 181 -21.65 5.28 3.84
C LEU A 181 -23.06 4.81 3.53
N ALA A 182 -23.93 4.87 4.52
CA ALA A 182 -25.31 4.42 4.38
C ALA A 182 -26.12 5.25 3.35
N SER A 183 -25.72 6.51 3.13
CA SER A 183 -26.32 7.37 2.10
C SER A 183 -25.32 8.42 1.63
N TYR A 184 -25.07 8.45 0.34
CA TYR A 184 -24.33 9.51 -0.34
C TYR A 184 -24.96 9.72 -1.72
N ALA A 185 -24.77 10.89 -2.28
CA ALA A 185 -25.15 11.19 -3.64
C ALA A 185 -23.91 11.45 -4.49
N ILE A 186 -23.91 10.93 -5.70
CA ILE A 186 -22.90 11.23 -6.71
C ILE A 186 -23.44 12.38 -7.54
N VAL A 187 -22.74 13.49 -7.55
CA VAL A 187 -23.11 14.68 -8.32
C VAL A 187 -21.97 15.04 -9.26
N PRO A 188 -22.24 15.52 -10.48
CA PRO A 188 -21.19 16.04 -11.35
C PRO A 188 -20.38 17.13 -10.64
N SER A 189 -19.06 17.14 -10.79
CA SER A 189 -18.19 18.15 -10.15
C SER A 189 -18.58 19.57 -10.56
N ALA A 190 -19.16 19.75 -11.75
CA ALA A 190 -19.71 21.02 -12.24
C ALA A 190 -20.93 21.52 -11.45
N ALA A 191 -21.64 20.65 -10.74
CA ALA A 191 -22.78 21.03 -9.90
C ALA A 191 -22.37 21.49 -8.49
N LEU A 192 -21.14 21.19 -8.06
CA LEU A 192 -20.61 21.61 -6.77
C LEU A 192 -20.17 23.08 -6.85
N ARG A 193 -20.72 23.91 -5.97
CA ARG A 193 -20.46 25.35 -5.93
C ARG A 193 -19.45 25.69 -4.83
N PRO A 194 -18.79 26.87 -4.94
CA PRO A 194 -17.99 27.41 -3.84
C PRO A 194 -18.78 27.45 -2.55
N GLY A 195 -18.20 27.05 -1.42
CA GLY A 195 -18.91 26.96 -0.14
C GLY A 195 -19.49 25.58 0.16
N ASN A 196 -19.18 24.55 -0.65
CA ASN A 196 -19.69 23.19 -0.50
C ASN A 196 -21.22 23.15 -0.51
N GLU A 197 -21.80 23.72 -1.52
CA GLU A 197 -23.24 23.72 -1.75
C GLU A 197 -23.58 23.21 -3.15
N ILE A 198 -24.77 22.67 -3.30
CA ILE A 198 -25.35 22.29 -4.60
C ILE A 198 -26.71 22.96 -4.75
N TRP A 199 -27.09 23.16 -5.98
CA TRP A 199 -28.36 23.77 -6.31
C TRP A 199 -29.29 22.73 -6.92
N ILE A 200 -30.43 22.51 -6.30
CA ILE A 200 -31.47 21.59 -6.77
C ILE A 200 -32.72 22.35 -7.18
N VAL A 201 -33.47 21.77 -8.11
CA VAL A 201 -34.78 22.30 -8.49
C VAL A 201 -35.85 21.49 -7.77
N ARG A 202 -36.69 22.17 -6.99
CA ARG A 202 -37.83 21.57 -6.34
C ARG A 202 -39.08 22.44 -6.61
N ASP A 203 -40.11 21.85 -7.13
CA ASP A 203 -41.36 22.54 -7.49
C ASP A 203 -41.16 23.80 -8.39
N GLY A 204 -40.22 23.72 -9.35
CA GLY A 204 -39.86 24.81 -10.25
C GLY A 204 -39.09 25.97 -9.61
N LYS A 205 -38.61 25.79 -8.36
CA LYS A 205 -37.83 26.76 -7.63
C LYS A 205 -36.43 26.24 -7.32
N LEU A 206 -35.47 27.14 -7.33
CA LEU A 206 -34.12 26.89 -6.89
C LEU A 206 -34.07 26.69 -5.40
N LYS A 207 -33.42 25.62 -4.95
CA LYS A 207 -33.09 25.42 -3.55
C LYS A 207 -31.56 25.24 -3.42
N ILE A 208 -30.95 26.05 -2.57
CA ILE A 208 -29.53 25.98 -2.24
C ILE A 208 -29.36 25.02 -1.06
N VAL A 209 -28.62 23.95 -1.27
CA VAL A 209 -28.44 22.89 -0.28
C VAL A 209 -26.97 22.78 0.11
N PRO A 210 -26.62 23.00 1.38
CA PRO A 210 -25.29 22.77 1.87
C PRO A 210 -25.01 21.25 1.88
N VAL A 211 -23.82 20.87 1.43
CA VAL A 211 -23.41 19.47 1.36
C VAL A 211 -22.07 19.27 2.04
N ARG A 212 -21.90 18.10 2.61
CA ARG A 212 -20.57 17.65 3.04
C ARG A 212 -19.93 16.85 1.93
N VAL A 213 -18.89 17.41 1.31
CA VAL A 213 -18.10 16.70 0.29
C VAL A 213 -17.24 15.65 0.99
N ILE A 214 -17.33 14.40 0.52
CA ILE A 214 -16.54 13.29 1.02
C ILE A 214 -15.31 13.12 0.16
N GLN A 215 -15.53 13.08 -1.16
CA GLN A 215 -14.49 12.92 -2.16
C GLN A 215 -14.85 13.72 -3.41
N ARG A 216 -13.85 14.21 -4.10
CA ARG A 216 -14.00 14.89 -5.37
C ARG A 216 -13.03 14.27 -6.38
N THR A 217 -13.57 13.91 -7.55
CA THR A 217 -12.80 13.53 -8.72
C THR A 217 -12.97 14.62 -9.79
N ASP A 218 -12.26 14.50 -10.91
CA ASP A 218 -12.39 15.47 -12.01
C ASP A 218 -13.81 15.52 -12.56
N GLU A 219 -14.50 14.39 -12.61
CA GLU A 219 -15.84 14.29 -13.18
C GLU A 219 -16.96 14.41 -12.13
N ASN A 220 -16.76 13.82 -10.94
CA ASN A 220 -17.80 13.66 -9.93
C ASN A 220 -17.37 14.12 -8.55
N ALA A 221 -18.34 14.54 -7.75
CA ALA A 221 -18.21 14.76 -6.33
C ALA A 221 -19.16 13.84 -5.55
N TYR A 222 -18.63 13.19 -4.53
CA TYR A 222 -19.39 12.36 -3.60
C TYR A 222 -19.79 13.21 -2.41
N VAL A 223 -21.08 13.39 -2.21
CA VAL A 223 -21.60 14.32 -1.19
C VAL A 223 -22.61 13.64 -0.28
N VAL A 224 -22.63 14.04 0.98
CA VAL A 224 -23.67 13.63 1.93
C VAL A 224 -24.55 14.82 2.25
N THR A 225 -25.84 14.63 2.04
CA THR A 225 -26.87 15.55 2.48
C THR A 225 -28.19 14.80 2.62
N PRO A 226 -29.03 15.13 3.60
CA PRO A 226 -30.34 14.51 3.76
C PRO A 226 -31.38 15.03 2.75
N GLU A 227 -31.03 16.06 1.98
CA GLU A 227 -32.00 16.78 1.14
C GLU A 227 -32.02 16.36 -0.33
N ILE A 228 -31.09 15.51 -0.77
CA ILE A 228 -31.10 14.94 -2.13
C ILE A 228 -31.91 13.65 -2.13
N ALA A 229 -32.96 13.64 -2.96
CA ALA A 229 -33.67 12.42 -3.31
C ALA A 229 -33.13 11.86 -4.63
N GLU A 230 -33.18 10.56 -4.82
CA GLU A 230 -32.85 9.90 -6.07
C GLU A 230 -33.73 10.45 -7.19
N GLY A 231 -33.12 10.78 -8.36
CA GLY A 231 -33.84 11.42 -9.47
C GLY A 231 -34.05 12.93 -9.34
N GLY A 232 -33.50 13.58 -8.31
CA GLY A 232 -33.57 15.04 -8.15
C GLY A 232 -32.86 15.80 -9.28
N GLN A 233 -33.42 16.93 -9.70
CA GLN A 233 -32.83 17.77 -10.74
C GLN A 233 -31.76 18.69 -10.15
N LEU A 234 -30.53 18.56 -10.65
CA LEU A 234 -29.38 19.38 -10.26
C LEU A 234 -29.13 20.49 -11.28
N VAL A 235 -28.81 21.70 -10.78
CA VAL A 235 -28.42 22.82 -11.63
C VAL A 235 -26.92 22.79 -11.86
N VAL A 236 -26.52 22.48 -13.09
CA VAL A 236 -25.11 22.50 -13.54
C VAL A 236 -24.71 23.82 -14.20
N SER A 237 -25.68 24.61 -14.69
CA SER A 237 -25.45 25.90 -15.35
C SER A 237 -25.09 26.99 -14.32
N ASN A 238 -24.31 27.99 -14.75
CA ASN A 238 -24.00 29.15 -13.92
C ASN A 238 -25.19 30.12 -13.92
N LEU A 239 -25.68 30.45 -12.73
CA LEU A 239 -26.66 31.50 -12.51
C LEU A 239 -25.94 32.75 -12.00
N THR A 240 -26.28 33.92 -12.57
CA THR A 240 -25.61 35.20 -12.21
C THR A 240 -25.94 35.64 -10.78
N THR A 241 -27.13 35.33 -10.29
CA THR A 241 -27.56 35.73 -8.92
C THR A 241 -28.44 34.60 -8.35
N PRO A 242 -27.82 33.56 -7.78
CA PRO A 242 -28.58 32.48 -7.17
C PRO A 242 -29.18 32.96 -5.84
N VAL A 243 -30.49 32.81 -5.70
CA VAL A 243 -31.22 33.10 -4.47
C VAL A 243 -32.14 31.92 -4.19
N ASP A 244 -32.21 31.50 -2.96
CA ASP A 244 -33.09 30.40 -2.55
C ASP A 244 -34.55 30.80 -2.84
N GLY A 245 -35.32 29.90 -3.46
CA GLY A 245 -36.69 30.16 -3.90
C GLY A 245 -36.82 30.83 -5.28
N LEU A 246 -35.74 31.14 -5.99
CA LEU A 246 -35.78 31.69 -7.35
C LEU A 246 -36.49 30.72 -8.29
N SER A 247 -37.50 31.22 -9.03
CA SER A 247 -38.19 30.42 -10.07
C SER A 247 -37.25 30.15 -11.21
N VAL A 248 -37.04 28.87 -11.54
CA VAL A 248 -36.14 28.40 -12.61
C VAL A 248 -36.91 27.54 -13.60
N ARG A 249 -36.51 27.61 -14.87
CA ARG A 249 -37.00 26.72 -15.93
C ARG A 249 -35.94 25.68 -16.23
N THR A 250 -36.34 24.43 -16.31
CA THR A 250 -35.46 23.34 -16.73
C THR A 250 -35.40 23.26 -18.25
N ALA A 251 -34.18 23.17 -18.79
CA ALA A 251 -34.01 22.95 -20.24
C ALA A 251 -34.54 21.54 -20.57
N GLY A 252 -35.66 21.44 -21.23
CA GLY A 252 -36.31 20.18 -21.60
C GLY A 252 -37.84 20.15 -21.49
N GLN A 253 -38.47 21.22 -20.99
CA GLN A 253 -39.94 21.30 -20.94
C GLN A 253 -40.61 21.92 -22.18
N ASP A 254 -39.83 22.33 -23.19
CA ASP A 254 -40.36 22.98 -24.41
C ASP A 254 -40.40 22.04 -25.65
N ALA A 255 -40.54 20.71 -25.42
CA ALA A 255 -40.75 19.74 -26.51
C ALA A 255 -42.11 19.02 -26.32
N GLN A 256 -43.21 19.77 -26.45
CA GLN A 256 -44.54 19.29 -26.83
C GLN A 256 -45.21 20.32 -27.73
#